data_b5903f9532e5d98cc9dcf1ec3fd4648b
#
_entry.id   b5903f9532e5d98cc9dcf1ec3fd4648b
#
_cell.length_a   1.000
_cell.length_b   1.000
_cell.length_c   1.000
_cell.angle_alpha   90.00
_cell.angle_beta   90.00
_cell.angle_gamma   90.00
#
_symmetry.space_group_name_H-M   'P 1'
#
loop_
_entity.id
_entity.type
_entity.pdbx_description
1 polymer ?
#
loop_
_entity_poly.entity_id
_entity_poly.type
_entity_poly.pdbx_seq_one_letter_code
_entity_poly.pdbx_strand_id
1 'polypeptide(L)'
;NAAILGLTPAQVRDRMDDIIAFADIGEYIDEPVKTYSSGMALRLAFAVQVHTDPDILIVDEALAVGDAAFQAKAMARIDEILGRGTTLLFVGHDLNAVKAFCHRAMLLEKGRIVLEGLPDEVITEYLHRTHKRALQAQQDRRAGSLTRIDGGYGLDDACVVQAALNGVRHVGVQHGARLEAVLDVRRRADIAHPCLIFDVLDGRGLQLTGRRVALPPGESTVRVCIAFDAAFQQGVYRIRTRVVDAPAIERTTVLSRQEGWLSFEVVDDSRERFTGLFPVPMDIRVDPVQARVA
;
A
#
# COMPACT_ATOMS: atom_id res chain seq x y z
N ASN A 1 30.60 -8.22 -8.24
CA ASN A 1 29.19 -8.62 -8.36
C ASN A 1 28.75 -8.73 -9.82
N ALA A 2 28.95 -7.70 -10.68
CA ALA A 2 28.48 -7.69 -12.07
C ALA A 2 28.95 -8.91 -12.90
N ALA A 3 30.19 -9.33 -12.73
CA ALA A 3 30.74 -10.53 -13.43
C ALA A 3 30.03 -11.84 -12.97
N ILE A 4 29.59 -11.92 -11.69
CA ILE A 4 28.83 -13.07 -11.18
C ILE A 4 27.43 -13.10 -11.82
N LEU A 5 26.88 -11.92 -12.13
CA LEU A 5 25.60 -11.76 -12.82
C LEU A 5 25.71 -11.87 -14.35
N GLY A 6 26.86 -12.28 -14.87
CA GLY A 6 27.07 -12.59 -16.29
C GLY A 6 27.47 -11.40 -17.17
N LEU A 7 27.72 -10.22 -16.62
CA LEU A 7 28.18 -9.07 -17.41
C LEU A 7 29.66 -9.22 -17.81
N THR A 8 29.96 -8.95 -19.08
CA THR A 8 31.33 -8.85 -19.58
C THR A 8 31.99 -7.57 -19.06
N PRO A 9 33.36 -7.49 -19.03
CA PRO A 9 34.06 -6.28 -18.63
C PRO A 9 33.71 -5.03 -19.48
N ALA A 10 33.37 -5.21 -20.75
CA ALA A 10 32.92 -4.14 -21.62
C ALA A 10 31.54 -3.62 -21.17
N GLN A 11 30.56 -4.51 -20.98
CA GLN A 11 29.23 -4.16 -20.51
C GLN A 11 29.24 -3.49 -19.11
N VAL A 12 30.17 -3.90 -18.25
CA VAL A 12 30.32 -3.26 -16.92
C VAL A 12 30.83 -1.82 -17.11
N ARG A 13 31.82 -1.59 -18.00
CA ARG A 13 32.29 -0.23 -18.24
C ARG A 13 31.22 0.67 -18.83
N ASP A 14 30.46 0.16 -19.79
CA ASP A 14 29.39 0.92 -20.46
C ASP A 14 28.26 1.35 -19.53
N ARG A 15 28.05 0.61 -18.45
CA ARG A 15 26.96 0.85 -17.45
C ARG A 15 27.48 1.45 -16.13
N MET A 16 28.78 1.65 -16.01
CA MET A 16 29.41 2.04 -14.74
C MET A 16 28.83 3.35 -14.19
N ASP A 17 28.75 4.37 -15.06
CA ASP A 17 28.29 5.69 -14.67
C ASP A 17 26.81 5.65 -14.18
N ASP A 18 25.97 4.88 -14.86
CA ASP A 18 24.56 4.69 -14.48
C ASP A 18 24.44 3.96 -13.14
N ILE A 19 25.25 2.91 -12.93
CA ILE A 19 25.27 2.15 -11.67
C ILE A 19 25.71 3.05 -10.51
N ILE A 20 26.76 3.84 -10.70
CA ILE A 20 27.27 4.76 -9.66
C ILE A 20 26.25 5.84 -9.35
N ALA A 21 25.67 6.48 -10.38
CA ALA A 21 24.64 7.49 -10.23
C ALA A 21 23.36 6.93 -9.55
N PHE A 22 23.04 5.67 -9.83
CA PHE A 22 21.90 5.01 -9.19
C PHE A 22 22.18 4.67 -7.72
N ALA A 23 23.35 4.11 -7.41
CA ALA A 23 23.72 3.73 -6.06
C ALA A 23 23.80 4.94 -5.11
N ASP A 24 24.22 6.09 -5.62
CA ASP A 24 24.28 7.37 -4.91
C ASP A 24 24.95 7.23 -3.53
N ILE A 25 26.18 6.67 -3.52
CA ILE A 25 27.01 6.47 -2.34
C ILE A 25 28.16 7.48 -2.23
N GLY A 26 28.16 8.48 -3.12
CA GLY A 26 29.13 9.59 -3.12
C GLY A 26 30.57 9.13 -3.29
N GLU A 27 31.50 9.81 -2.63
CA GLU A 27 32.93 9.57 -2.71
C GLU A 27 33.35 8.17 -2.21
N TYR A 28 32.48 7.48 -1.49
CA TYR A 28 32.76 6.13 -1.02
C TYR A 28 32.91 5.09 -2.14
N ILE A 29 32.51 5.44 -3.39
CA ILE A 29 32.66 4.52 -4.54
C ILE A 29 34.11 4.13 -4.80
N ASP A 30 35.06 5.02 -4.47
CA ASP A 30 36.50 4.81 -4.64
C ASP A 30 37.14 4.09 -3.46
N GLU A 31 36.39 3.91 -2.37
CA GLU A 31 36.87 3.25 -1.16
C GLU A 31 36.67 1.72 -1.21
N PRO A 32 37.46 0.94 -0.48
CA PRO A 32 37.24 -0.49 -0.37
C PRO A 32 35.86 -0.83 0.20
N VAL A 33 35.14 -1.80 -0.41
CA VAL A 33 33.78 -2.22 0.03
C VAL A 33 33.68 -2.57 1.52
N LYS A 34 34.77 -2.99 2.15
CA LYS A 34 34.83 -3.28 3.58
C LYS A 34 34.59 -2.05 4.48
N THR A 35 34.75 -0.83 3.92
CA THR A 35 34.51 0.43 4.63
C THR A 35 33.08 0.92 4.50
N TYR A 36 32.28 0.27 3.62
CA TYR A 36 30.90 0.65 3.37
C TYR A 36 30.02 0.31 4.58
N SER A 37 29.04 1.16 4.83
CA SER A 37 27.93 0.78 5.68
C SER A 37 27.10 -0.33 5.00
N SER A 38 26.33 -1.08 5.80
CA SER A 38 25.43 -2.12 5.24
C SER A 38 24.46 -1.55 4.21
N GLY A 39 23.93 -0.34 4.45
CA GLY A 39 23.06 0.36 3.51
C GLY A 39 23.75 0.70 2.19
N MET A 40 24.99 1.23 2.24
CA MET A 40 25.77 1.55 1.01
C MET A 40 26.07 0.30 0.20
N ALA A 41 26.48 -0.78 0.87
CA ALA A 41 26.76 -2.05 0.20
C ALA A 41 25.50 -2.62 -0.50
N LEU A 42 24.35 -2.54 0.14
CA LEU A 42 23.08 -2.98 -0.44
C LEU A 42 22.59 -2.08 -1.58
N ARG A 43 22.73 -0.74 -1.45
CA ARG A 43 22.42 0.21 -2.53
C ARG A 43 23.24 -0.08 -3.77
N LEU A 44 24.55 -0.29 -3.63
CA LEU A 44 25.43 -0.65 -4.75
C LEU A 44 25.08 -2.02 -5.32
N ALA A 45 24.82 -3.03 -4.49
CA ALA A 45 24.46 -4.36 -4.96
C ALA A 45 23.15 -4.33 -5.76
N PHE A 46 22.14 -3.61 -5.28
CA PHE A 46 20.88 -3.41 -5.99
C PHE A 46 21.07 -2.62 -7.28
N ALA A 47 21.87 -1.54 -7.27
CA ALA A 47 22.19 -0.77 -8.46
C ALA A 47 22.80 -1.65 -9.57
N VAL A 48 23.75 -2.50 -9.23
CA VAL A 48 24.30 -3.47 -10.18
C VAL A 48 23.23 -4.40 -10.73
N GLN A 49 22.40 -4.97 -9.86
CA GLN A 49 21.35 -5.93 -10.24
C GLN A 49 20.35 -5.35 -11.23
N VAL A 50 19.85 -4.12 -11.00
CA VAL A 50 18.83 -3.50 -11.85
C VAL A 50 19.39 -2.92 -13.17
N HIS A 51 20.72 -2.96 -13.35
CA HIS A 51 21.39 -2.56 -14.59
C HIS A 51 21.93 -3.76 -15.39
N THR A 52 21.57 -4.99 -15.02
CA THR A 52 21.95 -6.19 -15.78
C THR A 52 20.99 -6.57 -16.89
N ASP A 53 19.82 -5.88 -17.01
CA ASP A 53 18.70 -6.21 -17.91
C ASP A 53 18.35 -7.72 -17.83
N PRO A 54 17.90 -8.22 -16.67
CA PRO A 54 17.67 -9.64 -16.47
C PRO A 54 16.35 -10.09 -17.10
N ASP A 55 16.27 -11.34 -17.57
CA ASP A 55 15.00 -11.97 -17.96
C ASP A 55 14.12 -12.28 -16.72
N ILE A 56 14.77 -12.59 -15.59
CA ILE A 56 14.12 -12.85 -14.31
C ILE A 56 14.81 -12.04 -13.22
N LEU A 57 14.08 -11.15 -12.59
CA LEU A 57 14.54 -10.35 -11.43
C LEU A 57 14.00 -10.96 -10.13
N ILE A 58 14.91 -11.41 -9.26
CA ILE A 58 14.55 -11.91 -7.93
C ILE A 58 14.87 -10.82 -6.90
N VAL A 59 13.86 -10.39 -6.16
CA VAL A 59 13.98 -9.38 -5.10
C VAL A 59 13.55 -10.02 -3.78
N ASP A 60 14.51 -10.16 -2.85
CA ASP A 60 14.28 -10.72 -1.52
C ASP A 60 14.57 -9.65 -0.46
N GLU A 61 13.51 -9.09 0.15
CA GLU A 61 13.52 -8.03 1.18
C GLU A 61 14.38 -6.77 0.88
N ALA A 62 15.06 -6.74 -0.27
CA ALA A 62 16.03 -5.69 -0.61
C ALA A 62 15.42 -4.29 -0.79
N LEU A 63 14.10 -4.17 -0.94
CA LEU A 63 13.42 -2.87 -1.08
C LEU A 63 13.20 -2.15 0.27
N ALA A 64 13.39 -2.83 1.39
CA ALA A 64 13.31 -2.21 2.71
C ALA A 64 14.58 -1.45 3.11
N VAL A 65 15.62 -1.44 2.23
CA VAL A 65 16.94 -0.90 2.52
C VAL A 65 17.12 0.46 1.87
N GLY A 66 17.75 1.37 2.62
CA GLY A 66 17.99 2.75 2.20
C GLY A 66 16.97 3.72 2.77
N ASP A 67 17.13 4.99 2.40
CA ASP A 67 16.15 6.04 2.74
C ASP A 67 14.96 6.02 1.77
N ALA A 68 13.95 6.83 2.09
CA ALA A 68 12.73 6.92 1.28
C ALA A 68 12.99 7.36 -0.18
N ALA A 69 14.05 8.16 -0.40
CA ALA A 69 14.41 8.62 -1.75
C ALA A 69 14.98 7.46 -2.59
N PHE A 70 15.86 6.65 -2.01
CA PHE A 70 16.38 5.47 -2.67
C PHE A 70 15.30 4.43 -2.94
N GLN A 71 14.39 4.20 -1.98
CA GLN A 71 13.26 3.29 -2.16
C GLN A 71 12.37 3.73 -3.33
N ALA A 72 12.02 5.02 -3.43
CA ALA A 72 11.24 5.53 -4.55
C ALA A 72 11.95 5.34 -5.89
N LYS A 73 13.26 5.59 -5.95
CA LYS A 73 14.11 5.37 -7.13
C LYS A 73 14.18 3.89 -7.52
N ALA A 74 14.30 3.00 -6.52
CA ALA A 74 14.32 1.55 -6.72
C ALA A 74 12.98 1.04 -7.28
N MET A 75 11.85 1.50 -6.72
CA MET A 75 10.52 1.15 -7.19
C MET A 75 10.29 1.59 -8.65
N ALA A 76 10.63 2.83 -8.99
CA ALA A 76 10.52 3.34 -10.35
C ALA A 76 11.37 2.52 -11.35
N ARG A 77 12.57 2.10 -10.95
CA ARG A 77 13.43 1.28 -11.79
C ARG A 77 12.89 -0.13 -12.00
N ILE A 78 12.30 -0.72 -10.98
CA ILE A 78 11.61 -2.02 -11.11
C ILE A 78 10.44 -1.89 -12.09
N ASP A 79 9.58 -0.87 -11.96
CA ASP A 79 8.47 -0.62 -12.90
C ASP A 79 8.97 -0.55 -14.35
N GLU A 80 10.08 0.17 -14.60
CA GLU A 80 10.69 0.29 -15.93
C GLU A 80 11.16 -1.07 -16.48
N ILE A 81 11.83 -1.86 -15.64
CA ILE A 81 12.33 -3.20 -16.02
C ILE A 81 11.16 -4.15 -16.33
N LEU A 82 10.12 -4.12 -15.52
CA LEU A 82 8.90 -4.92 -15.73
C LEU A 82 8.18 -4.53 -17.02
N GLY A 83 8.13 -3.24 -17.33
CA GLY A 83 7.58 -2.72 -18.58
C GLY A 83 8.31 -3.22 -19.85
N ARG A 84 9.54 -3.73 -19.71
CA ARG A 84 10.33 -4.35 -20.79
C ARG A 84 10.10 -5.86 -20.92
N GLY A 85 9.26 -6.46 -20.06
CA GLY A 85 8.89 -7.88 -20.11
C GLY A 85 9.69 -8.79 -19.17
N THR A 86 10.51 -8.25 -18.27
CA THR A 86 11.19 -9.03 -17.22
C THR A 86 10.19 -9.68 -16.26
N THR A 87 10.42 -10.93 -15.90
CA THR A 87 9.63 -11.62 -14.88
C THR A 87 10.14 -11.27 -13.49
N LEU A 88 9.26 -10.80 -12.60
CA LEU A 88 9.59 -10.50 -11.20
C LEU A 88 9.21 -11.66 -10.27
N LEU A 89 10.17 -12.13 -9.49
CA LEU A 89 9.94 -12.96 -8.31
C LEU A 89 10.21 -12.10 -7.06
N PHE A 90 9.15 -11.62 -6.44
CA PHE A 90 9.23 -10.76 -5.26
C PHE A 90 8.99 -11.56 -3.99
N VAL A 91 9.93 -11.52 -3.06
CA VAL A 91 9.81 -12.10 -1.72
C VAL A 91 9.91 -10.97 -0.70
N GLY A 92 8.92 -10.83 0.16
CA GLY A 92 8.93 -9.76 1.15
C GLY A 92 7.66 -9.71 2.00
N HIS A 93 7.68 -8.81 2.95
CA HIS A 93 6.57 -8.54 3.86
C HIS A 93 5.88 -7.19 3.58
N ASP A 94 6.36 -6.42 2.60
CA ASP A 94 5.67 -5.22 2.13
C ASP A 94 4.48 -5.59 1.23
N LEU A 95 3.31 -5.61 1.83
CA LEU A 95 2.07 -5.98 1.16
C LEU A 95 1.66 -4.98 0.07
N ASN A 96 2.11 -3.73 0.16
CA ASN A 96 1.84 -2.72 -0.86
C ASN A 96 2.70 -2.98 -2.10
N ALA A 97 3.97 -3.33 -1.92
CA ALA A 97 4.84 -3.72 -3.02
C ALA A 97 4.32 -4.98 -3.74
N VAL A 98 3.85 -5.99 -2.97
CA VAL A 98 3.21 -7.18 -3.57
C VAL A 98 2.00 -6.80 -4.42
N LYS A 99 1.13 -5.89 -3.94
CA LYS A 99 -0.04 -5.42 -4.70
C LYS A 99 0.36 -4.60 -5.93
N ALA A 100 1.42 -3.79 -5.83
CA ALA A 100 1.83 -2.89 -6.90
C ALA A 100 2.50 -3.63 -8.08
N PHE A 101 3.32 -4.64 -7.79
CA PHE A 101 4.18 -5.25 -8.80
C PHE A 101 3.79 -6.68 -9.19
N CYS A 102 3.01 -7.39 -8.37
CA CYS A 102 2.74 -8.79 -8.60
C CYS A 102 1.34 -9.03 -9.17
N HIS A 103 1.24 -9.85 -10.23
CA HIS A 103 -0.03 -10.30 -10.79
C HIS A 103 -0.57 -11.55 -10.07
N ARG A 104 0.33 -12.32 -9.44
CA ARG A 104 0.03 -13.52 -8.66
C ARG A 104 0.83 -13.47 -7.36
N ALA A 105 0.28 -14.04 -6.30
CA ALA A 105 0.96 -14.16 -5.02
C ALA A 105 0.83 -15.57 -4.46
N MET A 106 1.79 -15.97 -3.63
CA MET A 106 1.79 -17.24 -2.92
C MET A 106 2.04 -16.99 -1.44
N LEU A 107 1.22 -17.60 -0.58
CA LEU A 107 1.45 -17.61 0.86
C LEU A 107 2.23 -18.86 1.24
N LEU A 108 3.44 -18.65 1.73
CA LEU A 108 4.28 -19.73 2.25
C LEU A 108 4.17 -19.83 3.77
N GLU A 109 4.01 -21.02 4.27
CA GLU A 109 4.01 -21.31 5.69
C GLU A 109 4.76 -22.62 5.96
N LYS A 110 5.81 -22.55 6.80
CA LYS A 110 6.66 -23.72 7.14
C LYS A 110 7.16 -24.49 5.91
N GLY A 111 7.57 -23.78 4.85
CA GLY A 111 8.10 -24.36 3.62
C GLY A 111 7.04 -24.96 2.67
N ARG A 112 5.75 -24.70 2.91
CA ARG A 112 4.66 -25.19 2.04
C ARG A 112 3.83 -24.00 1.53
N ILE A 113 3.38 -24.11 0.27
CA ILE A 113 2.41 -23.17 -0.29
C ILE A 113 1.05 -23.50 0.33
N VAL A 114 0.47 -22.53 1.01
CA VAL A 114 -0.83 -22.67 1.70
C VAL A 114 -1.96 -22.11 0.86
N LEU A 115 -1.67 -21.05 0.11
CA LEU A 115 -2.60 -20.41 -0.79
C LEU A 115 -1.82 -19.78 -1.94
N GLU A 116 -2.40 -19.84 -3.14
CA GLU A 116 -1.93 -19.16 -4.33
C GLU A 116 -3.13 -18.51 -5.03
N GLY A 117 -2.96 -17.30 -5.53
CA GLY A 117 -4.04 -16.57 -6.19
C GLY A 117 -3.69 -15.12 -6.48
N LEU A 118 -4.71 -14.29 -6.60
CA LEU A 118 -4.54 -12.85 -6.75
C LEU A 118 -3.92 -12.24 -5.48
N PRO A 119 -3.09 -11.19 -5.61
CA PRO A 119 -2.45 -10.55 -4.45
C PRO A 119 -3.42 -10.18 -3.33
N ASP A 120 -4.58 -9.60 -3.66
CA ASP A 120 -5.57 -9.20 -2.67
C ASP A 120 -6.15 -10.38 -1.87
N GLU A 121 -6.37 -11.53 -2.52
CA GLU A 121 -6.88 -12.75 -1.86
C GLU A 121 -5.83 -13.32 -0.90
N VAL A 122 -4.59 -13.44 -1.38
CA VAL A 122 -3.48 -14.00 -0.62
C VAL A 122 -3.12 -13.10 0.57
N ILE A 123 -3.10 -11.78 0.36
CA ILE A 123 -2.85 -10.80 1.41
C ILE A 123 -3.96 -10.82 2.46
N THR A 124 -5.21 -10.93 2.05
CA THR A 124 -6.34 -11.03 2.99
C THR A 124 -6.19 -12.27 3.88
N GLU A 125 -5.84 -13.41 3.31
CA GLU A 125 -5.60 -14.63 4.08
C GLU A 125 -4.37 -14.51 5.00
N TYR A 126 -3.27 -13.93 4.51
CA TYR A 126 -2.09 -13.66 5.34
C TYR A 126 -2.42 -12.79 6.56
N LEU A 127 -3.15 -11.68 6.35
CA LEU A 127 -3.56 -10.78 7.42
C LEU A 127 -4.55 -11.46 8.39
N HIS A 128 -5.49 -12.24 7.88
CA HIS A 128 -6.40 -13.05 8.71
C HIS A 128 -5.63 -13.99 9.64
N ARG A 129 -4.69 -14.78 9.10
CA ARG A 129 -3.87 -15.71 9.90
C ARG A 129 -2.99 -14.99 10.90
N THR A 130 -2.36 -13.89 10.50
CA THR A 130 -1.49 -13.07 11.37
C THR A 130 -2.29 -12.49 12.52
N HIS A 131 -3.46 -11.91 12.22
CA HIS A 131 -4.35 -11.35 13.24
C HIS A 131 -4.88 -12.44 14.20
N LYS A 132 -5.31 -13.58 13.67
CA LYS A 132 -5.76 -14.72 14.50
C LYS A 132 -4.66 -15.19 15.45
N ARG A 133 -3.41 -15.30 14.98
CA ARG A 133 -2.26 -15.66 15.83
C ARG A 133 -1.98 -14.61 16.91
N ALA A 134 -2.05 -13.32 16.55
CA ALA A 134 -1.86 -12.23 17.52
C ALA A 134 -2.90 -12.28 18.64
N LEU A 135 -4.18 -12.51 18.33
CA LEU A 135 -5.24 -12.66 19.34
C LEU A 135 -5.03 -13.92 20.18
N GLN A 136 -4.62 -15.04 19.58
CA GLN A 136 -4.31 -16.27 20.31
C GLN A 136 -3.13 -16.06 21.29
N ALA A 137 -2.09 -15.36 20.87
CA ALA A 137 -0.94 -15.05 21.72
C ALA A 137 -1.32 -14.15 22.92
N GLN A 138 -2.34 -13.29 22.75
CA GLN A 138 -2.90 -12.45 23.81
C GLN A 138 -3.96 -13.18 24.65
N GLN A 139 -4.20 -14.49 24.41
CA GLN A 139 -5.25 -15.29 25.03
C GLN A 139 -6.66 -14.68 24.84
N ASP A 140 -6.86 -13.90 23.78
CA ASP A 140 -8.15 -13.33 23.46
C ASP A 140 -9.13 -14.42 22.98
N ARG A 141 -10.24 -14.59 23.71
CA ARG A 141 -11.27 -15.59 23.39
C ARG A 141 -11.90 -15.36 22.01
N ARG A 142 -11.83 -14.15 21.47
CA ARG A 142 -12.35 -13.76 20.16
C ARG A 142 -11.57 -14.40 18.99
N ALA A 143 -10.33 -14.86 19.22
CA ALA A 143 -9.49 -15.46 18.17
C ALA A 143 -10.15 -16.65 17.45
N GLY A 144 -10.95 -17.45 18.19
CA GLY A 144 -11.67 -18.60 17.64
C GLY A 144 -12.85 -18.26 16.73
N SER A 145 -13.38 -17.04 16.86
CA SER A 145 -14.58 -16.56 16.14
C SER A 145 -14.27 -15.75 14.90
N LEU A 146 -12.97 -15.51 14.58
CA LEU A 146 -12.59 -14.84 13.35
C LEU A 146 -12.84 -15.74 12.15
N THR A 147 -13.72 -15.30 11.25
CA THR A 147 -14.12 -16.02 10.04
C THR A 147 -13.94 -15.14 8.79
N ARG A 148 -14.13 -15.72 7.62
CA ARG A 148 -14.27 -14.94 6.38
C ARG A 148 -15.66 -14.33 6.36
N ILE A 149 -15.74 -13.05 6.03
CA ILE A 149 -16.98 -12.27 5.85
C ILE A 149 -16.94 -11.60 4.46
N ASP A 150 -18.05 -11.01 4.04
CA ASP A 150 -18.12 -10.31 2.75
C ASP A 150 -17.05 -9.20 2.68
N GLY A 151 -16.21 -9.24 1.66
CA GLY A 151 -15.13 -8.29 1.44
C GLY A 151 -13.90 -8.46 2.35
N GLY A 152 -13.81 -9.54 3.17
CA GLY A 152 -12.64 -9.68 4.04
C GLY A 152 -12.74 -10.76 5.12
N TYR A 153 -12.38 -10.40 6.33
CA TYR A 153 -12.44 -11.29 7.50
C TYR A 153 -12.82 -10.52 8.76
N GLY A 154 -13.34 -11.21 9.75
CA GLY A 154 -13.67 -10.61 11.04
C GLY A 154 -14.63 -11.45 11.87
N LEU A 155 -15.21 -10.79 12.88
CA LEU A 155 -16.30 -11.33 13.69
C LEU A 155 -17.61 -11.01 13.00
N ASP A 156 -18.49 -12.00 12.83
CA ASP A 156 -19.81 -11.80 12.20
C ASP A 156 -20.69 -10.80 12.96
N ASP A 157 -20.48 -10.68 14.27
CA ASP A 157 -21.21 -9.81 15.16
C ASP A 157 -20.50 -8.47 15.46
N ALA A 158 -19.35 -8.20 14.82
CA ALA A 158 -18.62 -6.94 14.90
C ALA A 158 -18.00 -6.58 13.55
N CYS A 159 -18.82 -6.29 12.54
CA CYS A 159 -18.41 -6.01 11.18
C CYS A 159 -19.39 -5.04 10.48
N VAL A 160 -19.00 -4.57 9.30
CA VAL A 160 -19.92 -3.86 8.40
C VAL A 160 -20.75 -4.92 7.67
N VAL A 161 -22.07 -4.88 7.83
CA VAL A 161 -23.00 -5.88 7.26
C VAL A 161 -23.60 -5.43 5.94
N GLN A 162 -23.72 -4.12 5.75
CA GLN A 162 -24.18 -3.52 4.50
C GLN A 162 -23.41 -2.23 4.25
N ALA A 163 -23.07 -1.98 2.99
CA ALA A 163 -22.39 -0.75 2.58
C ALA A 163 -22.75 -0.37 1.15
N ALA A 164 -22.87 0.94 0.92
CA ALA A 164 -23.10 1.53 -0.38
C ALA A 164 -22.40 2.90 -0.51
N LEU A 165 -21.98 3.23 -1.74
CA LEU A 165 -21.56 4.57 -2.16
C LEU A 165 -22.62 5.10 -3.12
N ASN A 166 -23.29 6.22 -2.79
CA ASN A 166 -24.40 6.76 -3.58
C ASN A 166 -25.43 5.67 -3.98
N GLY A 167 -25.70 4.72 -3.08
CA GLY A 167 -26.66 3.63 -3.26
C GLY A 167 -26.13 2.38 -3.96
N VAL A 168 -24.89 2.36 -4.45
CA VAL A 168 -24.27 1.21 -5.16
C VAL A 168 -22.93 0.82 -4.52
N ARG A 169 -22.38 -0.34 -4.89
CA ARG A 169 -21.06 -0.77 -4.40
C ARG A 169 -19.89 -0.18 -5.19
N HIS A 170 -20.13 0.08 -6.48
CA HIS A 170 -19.12 0.61 -7.40
C HIS A 170 -19.72 1.75 -8.20
N VAL A 171 -19.10 2.93 -8.18
CA VAL A 171 -19.63 4.12 -8.83
C VAL A 171 -18.54 4.88 -9.59
N GLY A 172 -18.83 5.29 -10.83
CA GLY A 172 -18.03 6.26 -11.59
C GLY A 172 -18.49 7.68 -11.26
N VAL A 173 -17.55 8.58 -11.01
CA VAL A 173 -17.85 9.98 -10.68
C VAL A 173 -16.84 10.93 -11.33
N GLN A 174 -17.22 12.18 -11.49
CA GLN A 174 -16.30 13.23 -11.91
C GLN A 174 -15.46 13.73 -10.72
N HIS A 175 -14.32 14.32 -11.03
CA HIS A 175 -13.47 14.95 -10.02
C HIS A 175 -14.26 15.98 -9.20
N GLY A 176 -14.15 15.89 -7.88
CA GLY A 176 -14.82 16.78 -6.94
C GLY A 176 -16.30 16.46 -6.70
N ALA A 177 -16.86 15.46 -7.35
CA ALA A 177 -18.23 15.03 -7.10
C ALA A 177 -18.43 14.58 -5.65
N ARG A 178 -19.59 14.87 -5.09
CA ARG A 178 -19.95 14.46 -3.73
C ARG A 178 -20.28 12.99 -3.69
N LEU A 179 -19.58 12.27 -2.82
CA LEU A 179 -19.83 10.85 -2.49
C LEU A 179 -20.41 10.74 -1.08
N GLU A 180 -21.40 9.88 -0.92
CA GLU A 180 -21.98 9.50 0.36
C GLU A 180 -21.83 7.99 0.56
N ALA A 181 -21.02 7.60 1.54
CA ALA A 181 -20.91 6.22 1.99
C ALA A 181 -21.90 5.97 3.12
N VAL A 182 -22.82 5.01 2.94
CA VAL A 182 -23.74 4.54 3.95
C VAL A 182 -23.34 3.15 4.37
N LEU A 183 -23.07 2.97 5.68
CA LEU A 183 -22.51 1.75 6.25
C LEU A 183 -23.38 1.30 7.43
N ASP A 184 -23.92 0.09 7.37
CA ASP A 184 -24.60 -0.51 8.53
C ASP A 184 -23.58 -1.39 9.26
N VAL A 185 -23.24 -0.97 10.49
CA VAL A 185 -22.17 -1.56 11.31
C VAL A 185 -22.79 -2.33 12.47
N ARG A 186 -22.57 -3.63 12.51
CA ARG A 186 -22.96 -4.50 13.61
C ARG A 186 -21.93 -4.38 14.74
N ARG A 187 -22.43 -4.34 15.98
CA ARG A 187 -21.60 -4.17 17.20
C ARG A 187 -21.99 -5.20 18.25
N ARG A 188 -20.98 -5.61 19.02
CA ARG A 188 -21.12 -6.50 20.19
C ARG A 188 -21.20 -5.72 21.49
N ALA A 189 -21.90 -6.30 22.48
CA ALA A 189 -22.03 -5.69 23.80
C ALA A 189 -20.72 -5.63 24.60
N ASP A 190 -19.81 -6.57 24.37
CA ASP A 190 -18.53 -6.70 25.10
C ASP A 190 -17.42 -5.79 24.57
N ILE A 191 -17.71 -4.94 23.56
CA ILE A 191 -16.75 -3.97 23.03
C ILE A 191 -16.98 -2.62 23.70
N ALA A 192 -16.04 -2.24 24.57
CA ALA A 192 -16.18 -1.01 25.34
C ALA A 192 -15.91 0.26 24.52
N HIS A 193 -15.03 0.18 23.54
CA HIS A 193 -14.60 1.33 22.73
C HIS A 193 -14.71 1.01 21.22
N PRO A 194 -15.94 0.72 20.73
CA PRO A 194 -16.14 0.37 19.32
C PRO A 194 -15.86 1.58 18.43
N CYS A 195 -15.08 1.36 17.38
CA CYS A 195 -14.71 2.39 16.43
C CYS A 195 -14.72 1.81 15.01
N LEU A 196 -15.30 2.55 14.07
CA LEU A 196 -15.18 2.28 12.65
C LEU A 196 -13.99 3.09 12.10
N ILE A 197 -13.08 2.44 11.40
CA ILE A 197 -12.05 3.09 10.61
C ILE A 197 -12.44 2.95 9.15
N PHE A 198 -12.55 4.09 8.49
CA PHE A 198 -12.89 4.22 7.07
C PHE A 198 -11.68 4.79 6.34
N ASP A 199 -11.08 4.03 5.44
CA ASP A 199 -9.91 4.43 4.67
C ASP A 199 -10.23 4.45 3.18
N VAL A 200 -9.68 5.44 2.46
CA VAL A 200 -9.65 5.50 1.00
C VAL A 200 -8.26 5.09 0.52
N LEU A 201 -8.22 4.14 -0.39
CA LEU A 201 -7.02 3.57 -0.98
C LEU A 201 -6.99 3.86 -2.48
N ASP A 202 -5.82 4.01 -3.05
CA ASP A 202 -5.65 4.02 -4.51
C ASP A 202 -5.82 2.61 -5.13
N GLY A 203 -5.73 2.52 -6.46
CA GLY A 203 -5.80 1.26 -7.21
C GLY A 203 -4.72 0.25 -6.80
N ARG A 204 -3.59 0.72 -6.28
CA ARG A 204 -2.47 -0.10 -5.81
C ARG A 204 -2.58 -0.49 -4.33
N GLY A 205 -3.60 0.01 -3.62
CA GLY A 205 -3.86 -0.27 -2.21
C GLY A 205 -3.10 0.64 -1.23
N LEU A 206 -2.47 1.71 -1.71
CA LEU A 206 -1.89 2.73 -0.85
C LEU A 206 -2.99 3.53 -0.17
N GLN A 207 -2.92 3.67 1.14
CA GLN A 207 -3.86 4.48 1.90
C GLN A 207 -3.60 5.97 1.66
N LEU A 208 -4.58 6.65 1.09
CA LEU A 208 -4.51 8.08 0.78
C LEU A 208 -5.03 8.95 1.92
N THR A 209 -6.15 8.52 2.49
CA THR A 209 -6.80 9.23 3.61
C THR A 209 -7.64 8.26 4.43
N GLY A 210 -8.12 8.69 5.59
CA GLY A 210 -9.01 7.90 6.42
C GLY A 210 -9.57 8.68 7.60
N ARG A 211 -10.61 8.11 8.22
CA ARG A 211 -11.26 8.66 9.40
C ARG A 211 -11.54 7.56 10.41
N ARG A 212 -11.40 7.93 11.69
CA ARG A 212 -11.88 7.14 12.83
C ARG A 212 -13.22 7.71 13.27
N VAL A 213 -14.23 6.86 13.39
CA VAL A 213 -15.58 7.21 13.80
C VAL A 213 -15.89 6.40 15.05
N ALA A 214 -15.96 7.06 16.20
CA ALA A 214 -16.38 6.41 17.43
C ALA A 214 -17.84 5.96 17.29
N LEU A 215 -18.12 4.71 17.67
CA LEU A 215 -19.46 4.15 17.66
C LEU A 215 -19.99 4.13 19.10
N PRO A 216 -21.30 4.31 19.30
CA PRO A 216 -21.87 4.13 20.62
C PRO A 216 -21.70 2.67 21.08
N PRO A 217 -21.40 2.40 22.36
CA PRO A 217 -21.30 1.03 22.87
C PRO A 217 -22.67 0.33 22.84
N GLY A 218 -22.67 -1.00 22.93
CA GLY A 218 -23.86 -1.83 22.98
C GLY A 218 -23.97 -2.83 21.82
N GLU A 219 -24.92 -3.73 21.93
CA GLU A 219 -25.21 -4.74 20.92
C GLU A 219 -26.35 -4.26 20.01
N SER A 220 -26.01 -3.80 18.84
CA SER A 220 -26.98 -3.39 17.81
C SER A 220 -26.26 -3.08 16.49
N THR A 221 -27.03 -2.92 15.44
CA THR A 221 -26.55 -2.36 14.17
C THR A 221 -26.79 -0.85 14.18
N VAL A 222 -25.74 -0.08 13.83
CA VAL A 222 -25.85 1.37 13.67
C VAL A 222 -25.52 1.76 12.25
N ARG A 223 -26.21 2.77 11.74
CA ARG A 223 -25.93 3.36 10.44
C ARG A 223 -24.91 4.49 10.59
N VAL A 224 -23.85 4.44 9.79
CA VAL A 224 -22.83 5.47 9.70
C VAL A 224 -22.87 6.03 8.28
N CYS A 225 -23.09 7.34 8.16
CA CYS A 225 -23.05 8.06 6.90
C CYS A 225 -21.77 8.91 6.86
N ILE A 226 -20.96 8.74 5.81
CA ILE A 226 -19.72 9.49 5.62
C ILE A 226 -19.78 10.14 4.25
N ALA A 227 -19.82 11.47 4.23
CA ALA A 227 -19.84 12.23 2.99
C ALA A 227 -18.48 12.90 2.76
N PHE A 228 -17.95 12.80 1.53
CA PHE A 228 -16.68 13.38 1.13
C PHE A 228 -16.70 13.72 -0.35
N ASP A 229 -15.78 14.59 -0.79
CA ASP A 229 -15.66 14.97 -2.19
C ASP A 229 -14.61 14.07 -2.86
N ALA A 230 -14.91 13.58 -4.07
CA ALA A 230 -14.00 12.76 -4.88
C ALA A 230 -12.89 13.62 -5.52
N ALA A 231 -12.18 14.41 -4.69
CA ALA A 231 -11.10 15.29 -5.12
C ALA A 231 -9.78 14.53 -5.29
N PHE A 232 -9.77 13.51 -6.17
CA PHE A 232 -8.62 12.66 -6.45
C PHE A 232 -8.28 12.74 -7.95
N GLN A 233 -7.09 12.31 -8.33
CA GLN A 233 -6.69 12.14 -9.73
C GLN A 233 -7.59 11.11 -10.43
N GLN A 234 -7.60 11.13 -11.77
CA GLN A 234 -8.25 10.07 -12.54
C GLN A 234 -7.73 8.69 -12.12
N GLY A 235 -8.65 7.77 -11.83
CA GLY A 235 -8.28 6.41 -11.42
C GLY A 235 -9.33 5.73 -10.55
N VAL A 236 -9.04 4.48 -10.21
CA VAL A 236 -9.89 3.64 -9.37
C VAL A 236 -9.43 3.71 -7.92
N TYR A 237 -10.39 3.93 -7.03
CA TYR A 237 -10.18 4.04 -5.59
C TYR A 237 -11.02 3.01 -4.85
N ARG A 238 -10.44 2.40 -3.82
CA ARG A 238 -11.09 1.37 -3.01
C ARG A 238 -11.32 1.89 -1.60
N ILE A 239 -12.42 1.46 -1.00
CA ILE A 239 -12.71 1.72 0.41
C ILE A 239 -12.32 0.50 1.24
N ARG A 240 -11.59 0.75 2.31
CA ARG A 240 -11.32 -0.22 3.35
C ARG A 240 -12.02 0.20 4.63
N THR A 241 -12.75 -0.74 5.24
CA THR A 241 -13.39 -0.56 6.53
C THR A 241 -12.79 -1.52 7.56
N ARG A 242 -12.64 -1.05 8.78
CA ARG A 242 -12.21 -1.85 9.92
C ARG A 242 -13.10 -1.51 11.11
N VAL A 243 -13.73 -2.50 11.71
CA VAL A 243 -14.34 -2.36 13.02
C VAL A 243 -13.30 -2.76 14.06
N VAL A 244 -13.09 -1.93 15.04
CA VAL A 244 -12.00 -2.10 16.02
C VAL A 244 -12.50 -1.80 17.44
N ASP A 245 -11.85 -2.42 18.42
CA ASP A 245 -11.89 -2.00 19.81
C ASP A 245 -10.68 -1.10 20.06
N ALA A 246 -10.90 0.18 20.34
CA ALA A 246 -9.87 1.19 20.37
C ALA A 246 -9.90 2.04 21.65
N PRO A 247 -9.50 1.48 22.81
CA PRO A 247 -9.41 2.22 24.07
C PRO A 247 -8.40 3.36 24.01
N ALA A 248 -7.39 3.27 23.13
CA ALA A 248 -6.44 4.33 22.83
C ALA A 248 -5.96 4.21 21.38
N ILE A 249 -5.33 5.26 20.84
CA ILE A 249 -4.80 5.26 19.46
C ILE A 249 -3.80 4.11 19.27
N GLU A 250 -2.92 3.89 20.25
CA GLU A 250 -1.87 2.88 20.21
C GLU A 250 -2.34 1.48 20.60
N ARG A 251 -3.54 1.37 21.21
CA ARG A 251 -4.14 0.11 21.63
C ARG A 251 -5.40 -0.13 20.83
N THR A 252 -5.23 -0.68 19.65
CA THR A 252 -6.35 -0.96 18.74
C THR A 252 -6.38 -2.45 18.41
N THR A 253 -7.48 -3.12 18.76
CA THR A 253 -7.73 -4.51 18.37
C THR A 253 -8.67 -4.53 17.19
N VAL A 254 -8.23 -5.09 16.06
CA VAL A 254 -9.07 -5.22 14.86
C VAL A 254 -10.06 -6.37 15.07
N LEU A 255 -11.34 -6.09 14.93
CA LEU A 255 -12.43 -7.07 15.04
C LEU A 255 -12.89 -7.54 13.67
N SER A 256 -12.90 -6.65 12.67
CA SER A 256 -13.12 -6.98 11.28
C SER A 256 -12.32 -6.06 10.36
N ARG A 257 -12.00 -6.57 9.17
CA ARG A 257 -11.37 -5.83 8.07
C ARG A 257 -12.02 -6.25 6.76
N GLN A 258 -12.56 -5.29 6.06
CA GLN A 258 -13.21 -5.47 4.76
C GLN A 258 -12.63 -4.46 3.78
N GLU A 259 -12.25 -4.92 2.58
CA GLU A 259 -11.57 -4.09 1.57
C GLU A 259 -12.04 -4.51 0.16
N GLY A 260 -12.21 -3.53 -0.72
CA GLY A 260 -12.50 -3.77 -2.14
C GLY A 260 -13.96 -4.07 -2.49
N TRP A 261 -14.85 -4.20 -1.51
CA TRP A 261 -16.28 -4.38 -1.77
C TRP A 261 -17.03 -3.07 -2.02
N LEU A 262 -16.39 -1.94 -1.75
CA LEU A 262 -16.79 -0.60 -2.16
C LEU A 262 -15.66 0.05 -2.95
N SER A 263 -15.96 0.62 -4.09
CA SER A 263 -15.00 1.39 -4.88
C SER A 263 -15.67 2.53 -5.64
N PHE A 264 -14.87 3.52 -6.01
CA PHE A 264 -15.29 4.55 -6.96
C PHE A 264 -14.18 4.80 -7.97
N GLU A 265 -14.57 5.27 -9.14
CA GLU A 265 -13.67 5.65 -10.21
C GLU A 265 -13.85 7.13 -10.52
N VAL A 266 -12.76 7.90 -10.48
CA VAL A 266 -12.73 9.26 -11.00
C VAL A 266 -12.44 9.18 -12.49
N VAL A 267 -13.41 9.54 -13.33
CA VAL A 267 -13.37 9.30 -14.77
C VAL A 267 -12.80 10.47 -15.58
N ASP A 268 -12.74 11.66 -15.02
CA ASP A 268 -12.20 12.85 -15.69
C ASP A 268 -10.74 13.11 -15.31
N ASP A 269 -9.97 13.64 -16.27
CA ASP A 269 -8.59 14.02 -16.04
C ASP A 269 -8.49 15.32 -15.27
N SER A 270 -8.00 15.26 -14.04
CA SER A 270 -7.79 16.41 -13.16
C SER A 270 -6.33 16.84 -13.05
N ARG A 271 -5.42 16.26 -13.86
CA ARG A 271 -3.96 16.56 -13.81
C ARG A 271 -3.62 17.99 -14.13
N GLU A 272 -4.43 18.67 -14.91
CA GLU A 272 -4.26 20.10 -15.18
C GLU A 272 -4.62 20.99 -13.97
N ARG A 273 -5.37 20.47 -12.99
CA ARG A 273 -5.83 21.23 -11.83
C ARG A 273 -4.86 21.16 -10.66
N PHE A 274 -4.18 20.03 -10.49
CA PHE A 274 -3.18 19.82 -9.44
C PHE A 274 -2.25 18.68 -9.77
N THR A 275 -1.05 18.72 -9.19
CA THR A 275 -0.07 17.62 -9.24
C THR A 275 0.00 16.98 -7.86
N GLY A 276 -0.09 15.67 -7.76
CA GLY A 276 -0.11 14.94 -6.48
C GLY A 276 -1.33 14.05 -6.34
N LEU A 277 -1.50 13.43 -5.17
CA LEU A 277 -2.56 12.44 -4.94
C LEU A 277 -3.94 13.08 -4.73
N PHE A 278 -3.98 14.27 -4.12
CA PHE A 278 -5.20 15.05 -3.88
C PHE A 278 -4.86 16.55 -3.74
N PRO A 279 -5.80 17.44 -4.08
CA PRO A 279 -5.55 18.88 -3.99
C PRO A 279 -5.51 19.35 -2.54
N VAL A 280 -4.61 20.28 -2.26
CA VAL A 280 -4.63 21.09 -1.05
C VAL A 280 -5.08 22.49 -1.45
N PRO A 281 -6.05 23.13 -0.77
CA PRO A 281 -6.43 24.51 -1.05
C PRO A 281 -5.21 25.43 -0.99
N MET A 282 -4.96 26.20 -2.06
CA MET A 282 -3.85 27.12 -2.17
C MET A 282 -4.32 28.43 -2.78
N ASP A 283 -3.99 29.55 -2.14
CA ASP A 283 -4.15 30.89 -2.73
C ASP A 283 -2.90 31.20 -3.56
N ILE A 284 -3.05 31.20 -4.89
CA ILE A 284 -1.94 31.46 -5.81
C ILE A 284 -2.12 32.85 -6.41
N ARG A 285 -1.10 33.72 -6.25
CA ARG A 285 -1.01 35.03 -6.93
C ARG A 285 0.21 35.02 -7.83
N VAL A 286 0.01 35.50 -9.06
CA VAL A 286 1.09 35.64 -10.04
C VAL A 286 1.20 37.14 -10.37
N ASP A 287 2.20 37.81 -9.81
CA ASP A 287 2.48 39.22 -10.09
C ASP A 287 3.70 39.33 -11.03
N PRO A 288 3.64 40.13 -12.08
CA PRO A 288 4.79 40.33 -12.94
C PRO A 288 5.91 41.04 -12.16
N VAL A 289 7.11 40.47 -12.19
CA VAL A 289 8.29 41.15 -11.63
C VAL A 289 8.69 42.27 -12.58
N GLN A 290 8.54 43.52 -12.13
CA GLN A 290 9.05 44.68 -12.90
C GLN A 290 10.57 44.52 -13.04
N ALA A 291 11.06 44.40 -14.27
CA ALA A 291 12.47 44.43 -14.54
C ALA A 291 13.05 45.75 -14.01
N ARG A 292 13.95 45.70 -13.05
CA ARG A 292 14.74 46.86 -12.67
C ARG A 292 15.51 47.28 -13.90
N VAL A 293 15.10 48.40 -14.49
CA VAL A 293 15.90 49.09 -15.51
C VAL A 293 17.19 49.49 -14.80
N ALA A 294 18.33 48.94 -15.26
CA ALA A 294 19.66 49.25 -14.78
C ALA A 294 20.12 50.61 -15.36
#